data_8fc467563972e3c931cd1e83914e027a
#
_entry.id   8fc467563972e3c931cd1e83914e027a
#
_cell.length_a   1.000
_cell.length_b   1.000
_cell.length_c   1.000
_cell.angle_alpha   90.00
_cell.angle_beta   90.00
_cell.angle_gamma   90.00
#
_symmetry.space_group_name_H-M   'P 1'
#
loop_
_entity.id
_entity.type
_entity.pdbx_description
1 polymer ?
#
loop_
_entity_poly.entity_id
_entity_poly.type
_entity_poly.pdbx_seq_one_letter_code
_entity_poly.pdbx_strand_id
1 'polypeptide(L)'
;MSTPVVSAATSAAGPAIVHCPTADLRGIVPGRVQASCGEAAIQYCLRAISETKRAAVDGIITCPINKEAIYSAGYPYPGHTELFAEQFADSKTCMMQYASDIACSFVTTHIGYAEVCQHLTGERIADVIELTNDALNLIRGTVPKLLVCGLNPHAGENGRFGNREEELLILPAIEKARKRGFDVTGPVPADTAFTPQSRKKFDAVICMYHDQGHIPIKMIAFDRAVNVTLGLSAIRTSVDHGTAFDIAWTGKADPGSLFQAVRLAANLSKTVK
;
A
#
# COMPACT_ATOMS: atom_id res chain seq x y z
N MET A 1 -16.06 24.30 -17.26
CA MET A 1 -17.20 24.05 -16.33
C MET A 1 -16.62 23.99 -14.94
N SER A 2 -17.19 24.72 -13.96
CA SER A 2 -16.73 24.66 -12.57
C SER A 2 -17.20 23.38 -11.90
N THR A 3 -16.32 22.69 -11.19
CA THR A 3 -16.68 21.51 -10.39
C THR A 3 -17.60 21.94 -9.25
N PRO A 4 -18.80 21.35 -9.09
CA PRO A 4 -19.71 21.75 -8.04
C PRO A 4 -19.17 21.37 -6.64
N VAL A 5 -19.44 22.22 -5.65
CA VAL A 5 -19.17 21.93 -4.22
C VAL A 5 -20.46 21.40 -3.59
N VAL A 6 -20.40 20.25 -2.95
CA VAL A 6 -21.55 19.55 -2.37
C VAL A 6 -21.28 19.16 -0.92
N SER A 7 -22.34 18.92 -0.15
CA SER A 7 -22.24 18.51 1.26
C SER A 7 -22.02 17.00 1.45
N ALA A 8 -22.37 16.18 0.46
CA ALA A 8 -22.21 14.74 0.47
C ALA A 8 -21.87 14.20 -0.93
N ALA A 9 -21.10 13.10 -0.99
CA ALA A 9 -20.65 12.51 -2.27
C ALA A 9 -21.82 12.06 -3.15
N THR A 10 -22.89 11.53 -2.56
CA THR A 10 -24.09 11.04 -3.26
C THR A 10 -24.95 12.13 -3.89
N SER A 11 -24.69 13.40 -3.60
CA SER A 11 -25.48 14.53 -4.15
C SER A 11 -25.02 15.02 -5.52
N ALA A 12 -23.96 14.43 -6.10
CA ALA A 12 -23.38 14.86 -7.36
C ALA A 12 -23.64 13.86 -8.49
N ALA A 13 -24.09 14.34 -9.63
CA ALA A 13 -24.25 13.53 -10.85
C ALA A 13 -22.93 13.36 -11.65
N GLY A 14 -21.82 13.93 -11.19
CA GLY A 14 -20.50 13.92 -11.82
C GLY A 14 -19.41 14.34 -10.85
N PRO A 15 -18.20 14.68 -11.33
CA PRO A 15 -17.13 15.15 -10.46
C PRO A 15 -17.57 16.32 -9.57
N ALA A 16 -17.34 16.21 -8.25
CA ALA A 16 -17.75 17.21 -7.28
C ALA A 16 -16.69 17.36 -6.18
N ILE A 17 -16.68 18.51 -5.53
CA ILE A 17 -15.88 18.78 -4.34
C ILE A 17 -16.82 18.65 -3.14
N VAL A 18 -16.53 17.71 -2.24
CA VAL A 18 -17.27 17.58 -0.97
C VAL A 18 -16.65 18.54 0.03
N HIS A 19 -17.45 19.50 0.51
CA HIS A 19 -17.00 20.40 1.57
C HIS A 19 -16.81 19.63 2.89
N CYS A 20 -15.62 19.74 3.46
CA CYS A 20 -15.28 19.15 4.74
C CYS A 20 -14.80 20.29 5.67
N PRO A 21 -15.59 20.70 6.65
CA PRO A 21 -15.16 21.68 7.65
C PRO A 21 -13.96 21.15 8.43
N THR A 22 -12.90 21.95 8.49
CA THR A 22 -11.64 21.62 9.18
C THR A 22 -11.15 22.81 9.98
N ALA A 23 -9.91 22.75 10.46
CA ALA A 23 -9.22 23.88 11.06
C ALA A 23 -9.16 25.10 10.11
N ASP A 24 -8.90 26.28 10.66
CA ASP A 24 -8.72 27.50 9.88
C ASP A 24 -7.44 27.39 9.01
N LEU A 25 -7.64 27.37 7.71
CA LEU A 25 -6.57 27.23 6.73
C LEU A 25 -6.16 28.59 6.08
N ARG A 26 -6.68 29.73 6.54
CA ARG A 26 -6.42 31.05 5.93
C ARG A 26 -4.96 31.50 6.03
N GLY A 27 -4.17 30.95 6.94
CA GLY A 27 -2.76 31.27 7.15
C GLY A 27 -1.77 30.27 6.58
N ILE A 28 -2.19 29.39 5.64
CA ILE A 28 -1.29 28.37 5.07
C ILE A 28 -0.12 29.03 4.33
N VAL A 29 1.08 28.57 4.64
CA VAL A 29 2.30 28.89 3.91
C VAL A 29 2.73 27.65 3.11
N PRO A 30 2.70 27.69 1.77
CA PRO A 30 3.11 26.57 0.94
C PRO A 30 4.55 26.12 1.23
N GLY A 31 4.79 24.81 1.20
CA GLY A 31 6.11 24.25 1.44
C GLY A 31 6.56 24.24 2.90
N ARG A 32 5.66 24.48 3.86
CA ARG A 32 5.96 24.42 5.29
C ARG A 32 5.09 23.41 6.02
N VAL A 33 5.67 22.75 7.01
CA VAL A 33 4.93 21.89 7.95
C VAL A 33 4.10 22.78 8.86
N GLN A 34 2.79 22.48 8.96
CA GLN A 34 1.84 23.22 9.81
C GLN A 34 0.82 22.26 10.40
N ALA A 35 0.58 22.37 11.72
CA ALA A 35 -0.37 21.53 12.44
C ALA A 35 -1.81 21.63 11.87
N SER A 36 -2.24 22.85 11.47
CA SER A 36 -3.56 23.05 10.84
C SER A 36 -3.73 22.27 9.54
N CYS A 37 -2.64 22.11 8.76
CA CYS A 37 -2.66 21.25 7.55
C CYS A 37 -2.71 19.77 7.91
N GLY A 38 -2.04 19.38 9.01
CA GLY A 38 -2.10 18.02 9.55
C GLY A 38 -3.52 17.66 10.02
N GLU A 39 -4.14 18.56 10.80
CA GLU A 39 -5.55 18.45 11.20
C GLU A 39 -6.47 18.26 10.00
N ALA A 40 -6.38 19.15 9.01
CA ALA A 40 -7.21 19.09 7.82
C ALA A 40 -7.01 17.78 7.04
N ALA A 41 -5.77 17.31 6.89
CA ALA A 41 -5.47 16.05 6.19
C ALA A 41 -6.14 14.84 6.87
N ILE A 42 -6.09 14.77 8.21
CA ILE A 42 -6.76 13.72 8.97
C ILE A 42 -8.29 13.82 8.83
N GLN A 43 -8.86 15.02 8.93
CA GLN A 43 -10.31 15.22 8.78
C GLN A 43 -10.79 14.80 7.37
N TYR A 44 -10.00 15.06 6.32
CA TYR A 44 -10.32 14.59 4.97
C TYR A 44 -10.28 13.06 4.87
N CYS A 45 -9.30 12.41 5.49
CA CYS A 45 -9.24 10.95 5.56
C CYS A 45 -10.45 10.37 6.32
N LEU A 46 -10.77 10.90 7.50
CA LEU A 46 -11.91 10.45 8.31
C LEU A 46 -13.24 10.65 7.55
N ARG A 47 -13.38 11.77 6.82
CA ARG A 47 -14.55 12.00 5.98
C ARG A 47 -14.65 10.96 4.86
N ALA A 48 -13.56 10.69 4.14
CA ALA A 48 -13.54 9.69 3.08
C ALA A 48 -13.89 8.28 3.63
N ILE A 49 -13.36 7.91 4.79
CA ILE A 49 -13.67 6.66 5.49
C ILE A 49 -15.18 6.60 5.82
N SER A 50 -15.74 7.67 6.36
CA SER A 50 -17.17 7.76 6.69
C SER A 50 -18.06 7.58 5.46
N GLU A 51 -17.72 8.22 4.33
CA GLU A 51 -18.48 8.07 3.08
C GLU A 51 -18.38 6.64 2.52
N THR A 52 -17.21 5.99 2.64
CA THR A 52 -17.02 4.59 2.23
C THR A 52 -17.82 3.62 3.09
N LYS A 53 -17.81 3.80 4.43
CA LYS A 53 -18.61 2.97 5.35
C LYS A 53 -20.12 3.06 5.08
N ARG A 54 -20.58 4.19 4.53
CA ARG A 54 -21.97 4.40 4.12
C ARG A 54 -22.27 3.94 2.70
N ALA A 55 -21.29 3.32 2.01
CA ALA A 55 -21.38 2.95 0.60
C ALA A 55 -21.73 4.11 -0.34
N ALA A 56 -21.39 5.35 0.04
CA ALA A 56 -21.56 6.53 -0.78
C ALA A 56 -20.46 6.69 -1.85
N VAL A 57 -19.31 6.04 -1.62
CA VAL A 57 -18.19 5.92 -2.55
C VAL A 57 -17.68 4.48 -2.54
N ASP A 58 -17.14 4.03 -3.67
CA ASP A 58 -16.69 2.64 -3.86
C ASP A 58 -15.26 2.39 -3.38
N GLY A 59 -14.49 3.44 -3.13
CA GLY A 59 -13.11 3.33 -2.68
C GLY A 59 -12.48 4.69 -2.41
N ILE A 60 -11.28 4.67 -1.88
CA ILE A 60 -10.54 5.86 -1.46
C ILE A 60 -9.20 5.90 -2.18
N ILE A 61 -8.88 7.05 -2.76
CA ILE A 61 -7.57 7.34 -3.31
C ILE A 61 -6.95 8.45 -2.48
N THR A 62 -5.79 8.19 -1.86
CA THR A 62 -5.12 9.17 -1.01
C THR A 62 -3.93 9.82 -1.71
N CYS A 63 -3.82 11.15 -1.57
CA CYS A 63 -2.58 11.88 -1.77
C CYS A 63 -1.67 11.76 -0.53
N PRO A 64 -0.39 12.15 -0.60
CA PRO A 64 0.51 12.04 0.54
C PRO A 64 0.06 12.89 1.73
N ILE A 65 0.37 12.44 2.94
CA ILE A 65 0.28 13.23 4.17
C ILE A 65 1.67 13.49 4.75
N ASN A 66 1.82 14.60 5.45
CA ASN A 66 3.05 14.90 6.19
C ASN A 66 2.91 14.39 7.63
N LYS A 67 3.77 13.43 8.02
CA LYS A 67 3.71 12.78 9.33
C LYS A 67 3.96 13.76 10.49
N GLU A 68 4.91 14.69 10.31
CA GLU A 68 5.22 15.71 11.30
C GLU A 68 4.02 16.67 11.52
N ALA A 69 3.33 17.05 10.44
CA ALA A 69 2.16 17.91 10.52
C ALA A 69 1.00 17.22 11.27
N ILE A 70 0.70 15.94 10.96
CA ILE A 70 -0.38 15.22 11.66
C ILE A 70 -0.03 14.93 13.11
N TYR A 71 1.25 14.62 13.41
CA TYR A 71 1.71 14.45 14.78
C TYR A 71 1.61 15.75 15.58
N SER A 72 2.02 16.89 14.99
CA SER A 72 1.88 18.22 15.60
C SER A 72 0.43 18.65 15.81
N ALA A 73 -0.50 18.06 15.06
CA ALA A 73 -1.94 18.23 15.25
C ALA A 73 -2.53 17.28 16.31
N GLY A 74 -1.71 16.47 16.99
CA GLY A 74 -2.14 15.56 18.06
C GLY A 74 -2.58 14.17 17.59
N TYR A 75 -2.34 13.80 16.33
CA TYR A 75 -2.69 12.48 15.80
C TYR A 75 -1.47 11.55 15.77
N PRO A 76 -1.44 10.44 16.54
CA PRO A 76 -0.27 9.58 16.71
C PRO A 76 -0.14 8.52 15.61
N TYR A 77 -0.62 8.78 14.40
CA TYR A 77 -0.57 7.80 13.32
C TYR A 77 0.78 7.86 12.57
N PRO A 78 1.49 6.73 12.43
CA PRO A 78 2.70 6.65 11.61
C PRO A 78 2.43 6.91 10.12
N GLY A 79 1.20 6.69 9.67
CA GLY A 79 0.80 6.93 8.28
C GLY A 79 -0.67 6.59 8.00
N HIS A 80 -1.02 6.55 6.75
CA HIS A 80 -2.37 6.21 6.29
C HIS A 80 -2.76 4.77 6.66
N THR A 81 -1.84 3.81 6.50
CA THR A 81 -2.15 2.39 6.67
C THR A 81 -2.70 2.11 8.06
N GLU A 82 -2.05 2.66 9.08
CA GLU A 82 -2.43 2.48 10.48
C GLU A 82 -3.75 3.19 10.79
N LEU A 83 -3.93 4.42 10.29
CA LEU A 83 -5.19 5.14 10.41
C LEU A 83 -6.35 4.36 9.78
N PHE A 84 -6.18 3.86 8.55
CA PHE A 84 -7.25 3.16 7.86
C PHE A 84 -7.55 1.80 8.50
N ALA A 85 -6.52 1.03 8.88
CA ALA A 85 -6.71 -0.26 9.56
C ALA A 85 -7.49 -0.09 10.89
N GLU A 86 -7.13 0.90 11.71
CA GLU A 86 -7.85 1.20 12.95
C GLU A 86 -9.29 1.62 12.68
N GLN A 87 -9.49 2.53 11.75
CA GLN A 87 -10.82 3.06 11.46
C GLN A 87 -11.77 2.02 10.85
N PHE A 88 -11.28 1.08 10.05
CA PHE A 88 -12.08 -0.03 9.52
C PHE A 88 -12.13 -1.23 10.49
N ALA A 89 -11.34 -1.24 11.57
CA ALA A 89 -11.19 -2.36 12.51
C ALA A 89 -10.66 -3.65 11.83
N ASP A 90 -9.85 -3.49 10.79
CA ASP A 90 -9.27 -4.59 10.06
C ASP A 90 -7.93 -5.02 10.70
N SER A 91 -7.85 -6.28 11.11
CA SER A 91 -6.68 -6.83 11.82
C SER A 91 -5.59 -7.37 10.90
N LYS A 92 -5.95 -7.74 9.67
CA LYS A 92 -5.05 -8.35 8.68
C LYS A 92 -4.90 -7.44 7.48
N THR A 93 -3.90 -6.57 7.50
CA THR A 93 -3.61 -5.69 6.39
C THR A 93 -2.16 -5.83 5.97
N CYS A 94 -1.85 -5.59 4.69
CA CYS A 94 -0.48 -5.41 4.24
C CYS A 94 -0.37 -4.36 3.13
N MET A 95 0.83 -3.83 2.96
CA MET A 95 1.16 -2.94 1.86
C MET A 95 1.52 -3.78 0.63
N MET A 96 0.97 -3.40 -0.51
CA MET A 96 1.42 -3.85 -1.83
C MET A 96 1.78 -2.64 -2.68
N GLN A 97 2.96 -2.67 -3.28
CA GLN A 97 3.32 -1.79 -4.38
C GLN A 97 2.96 -2.49 -5.69
N TYR A 98 2.18 -1.84 -6.53
CA TYR A 98 1.66 -2.42 -7.76
C TYR A 98 1.95 -1.55 -8.99
N ALA A 99 2.52 -2.16 -10.00
CA ALA A 99 2.51 -1.71 -11.39
C ALA A 99 2.14 -2.91 -12.28
N SER A 100 1.70 -2.67 -13.51
CA SER A 100 1.18 -3.74 -14.39
C SER A 100 2.17 -4.87 -14.66
N ASP A 101 3.48 -4.59 -14.59
CA ASP A 101 4.58 -5.51 -14.89
C ASP A 101 5.42 -5.91 -13.67
N ILE A 102 5.09 -5.41 -12.49
CA ILE A 102 5.74 -5.77 -11.23
C ILE A 102 4.82 -5.44 -10.05
N ALA A 103 4.71 -6.36 -9.08
CA ALA A 103 4.07 -6.12 -7.80
C ALA A 103 4.94 -6.68 -6.67
N CYS A 104 4.91 -5.99 -5.52
CA CYS A 104 5.62 -6.40 -4.32
C CYS A 104 4.72 -6.22 -3.11
N SER A 105 4.52 -7.29 -2.31
CA SER A 105 3.84 -7.20 -1.02
C SER A 105 4.83 -7.41 0.12
N PHE A 106 4.58 -6.78 1.25
CA PHE A 106 5.56 -6.67 2.33
C PHE A 106 5.07 -7.33 3.62
N VAL A 107 5.89 -8.21 4.18
CA VAL A 107 5.61 -8.84 5.48
C VAL A 107 5.83 -7.83 6.61
N THR A 108 6.95 -7.10 6.55
CA THR A 108 7.25 -5.97 7.43
C THR A 108 7.53 -4.71 6.60
N THR A 109 7.23 -3.53 7.15
CA THR A 109 7.42 -2.24 6.45
C THR A 109 8.23 -1.25 7.29
N HIS A 110 7.61 -0.34 7.98
CA HIS A 110 8.22 0.84 8.62
C HIS A 110 8.82 0.53 10.01
N ILE A 111 9.72 -0.44 10.07
CA ILE A 111 10.47 -0.82 11.28
C ILE A 111 11.98 -0.81 10.99
N GLY A 112 12.79 -0.73 12.02
CA GLY A 112 14.26 -0.82 11.88
C GLY A 112 14.71 -2.20 11.39
N TYR A 113 15.79 -2.26 10.62
CA TYR A 113 16.31 -3.55 10.11
C TYR A 113 16.60 -4.57 11.22
N ALA A 114 17.11 -4.12 12.37
CA ALA A 114 17.38 -4.99 13.50
C ALA A 114 16.12 -5.62 14.11
N GLU A 115 14.95 -5.03 13.86
CA GLU A 115 13.66 -5.48 14.39
C GLU A 115 12.95 -6.46 13.45
N VAL A 116 13.36 -6.53 12.16
CA VAL A 116 12.69 -7.36 11.14
C VAL A 116 12.51 -8.80 11.61
N CYS A 117 13.58 -9.45 12.11
CA CYS A 117 13.52 -10.84 12.57
C CYS A 117 12.51 -11.05 13.71
N GLN A 118 12.34 -10.05 14.58
CA GLN A 118 11.43 -10.13 15.74
C GLN A 118 9.96 -10.04 15.30
N HIS A 119 9.68 -9.34 14.20
CA HIS A 119 8.33 -9.16 13.64
C HIS A 119 7.97 -10.18 12.55
N LEU A 120 8.94 -11.03 12.14
CA LEU A 120 8.74 -12.06 11.14
C LEU A 120 8.14 -13.30 11.78
N THR A 121 6.91 -13.65 11.43
CA THR A 121 6.25 -14.88 11.88
C THR A 121 5.69 -15.65 10.68
N GLY A 122 5.62 -16.98 10.81
CA GLY A 122 5.03 -17.82 9.77
C GLY A 122 3.55 -17.48 9.48
N GLU A 123 2.80 -17.04 10.50
CA GLU A 123 1.42 -16.59 10.35
C GLU A 123 1.35 -15.29 9.52
N ARG A 124 2.18 -14.30 9.86
CA ARG A 124 2.23 -13.03 9.13
C ARG A 124 2.63 -13.23 7.66
N ILE A 125 3.60 -14.10 7.38
CA ILE A 125 4.00 -14.45 6.01
C ILE A 125 2.84 -15.08 5.26
N ALA A 126 2.12 -16.04 5.88
CA ALA A 126 0.97 -16.68 5.27
C ALA A 126 -0.17 -15.69 4.99
N ASP A 127 -0.45 -14.76 5.91
CA ASP A 127 -1.44 -13.71 5.72
C ASP A 127 -1.11 -12.82 4.52
N VAL A 128 0.17 -12.40 4.37
CA VAL A 128 0.59 -11.56 3.24
C VAL A 128 0.51 -12.32 1.92
N ILE A 129 0.86 -13.60 1.89
CA ILE A 129 0.68 -14.45 0.70
C ILE A 129 -0.81 -14.51 0.31
N GLU A 130 -1.71 -14.77 1.26
CA GLU A 130 -3.15 -14.84 1.04
C GLU A 130 -3.71 -13.53 0.51
N LEU A 131 -3.46 -12.42 1.21
CA LEU A 131 -3.91 -11.09 0.82
C LEU A 131 -3.42 -10.70 -0.59
N THR A 132 -2.19 -11.05 -0.93
CA THR A 132 -1.63 -10.79 -2.25
C THR A 132 -2.28 -11.64 -3.33
N ASN A 133 -2.49 -12.93 -3.05
CA ASN A 133 -3.18 -13.85 -3.95
C ASN A 133 -4.59 -13.33 -4.28
N ASP A 134 -5.37 -12.98 -3.26
CA ASP A 134 -6.74 -12.55 -3.42
C ASP A 134 -6.84 -11.22 -4.18
N ALA A 135 -5.99 -10.25 -3.84
CA ALA A 135 -5.95 -8.97 -4.53
C ALA A 135 -5.57 -9.11 -6.02
N LEU A 136 -4.54 -9.90 -6.33
CA LEU A 136 -4.11 -10.08 -7.72
C LEU A 136 -5.10 -10.92 -8.52
N ASN A 137 -5.78 -11.87 -7.89
CA ASN A 137 -6.88 -12.60 -8.54
C ASN A 137 -8.03 -11.65 -8.93
N LEU A 138 -8.38 -10.70 -8.06
CA LEU A 138 -9.35 -9.65 -8.37
C LEU A 138 -8.86 -8.71 -9.50
N ILE A 139 -7.60 -8.30 -9.46
CA ILE A 139 -7.03 -7.37 -10.45
C ILE A 139 -6.90 -8.02 -11.83
N ARG A 140 -6.52 -9.30 -11.89
CA ARG A 140 -6.14 -9.99 -13.14
C ARG A 140 -7.22 -10.95 -13.65
N GLY A 141 -8.13 -11.39 -12.79
CA GLY A 141 -9.14 -12.40 -13.12
C GLY A 141 -8.59 -13.82 -13.30
N THR A 142 -7.36 -14.08 -12.85
CA THR A 142 -6.67 -15.38 -12.94
C THR A 142 -5.89 -15.66 -11.68
N VAL A 143 -5.68 -16.94 -11.35
CA VAL A 143 -4.84 -17.34 -10.21
C VAL A 143 -3.42 -16.82 -10.40
N PRO A 144 -2.92 -15.95 -9.51
CA PRO A 144 -1.60 -15.34 -9.66
C PRO A 144 -0.49 -16.31 -9.26
N LYS A 145 0.67 -16.15 -9.90
CA LYS A 145 1.91 -16.86 -9.54
C LYS A 145 2.74 -15.98 -8.62
N LEU A 146 2.93 -16.42 -7.39
CA LEU A 146 3.64 -15.66 -6.36
C LEU A 146 5.05 -16.19 -6.15
N LEU A 147 6.01 -15.28 -6.01
CA LEU A 147 7.38 -15.58 -5.66
C LEU A 147 7.67 -15.06 -4.25
N VAL A 148 8.18 -15.89 -3.36
CA VAL A 148 8.51 -15.49 -1.98
C VAL A 148 10.01 -15.38 -1.83
N CYS A 149 10.51 -14.22 -1.41
CA CYS A 149 11.91 -14.01 -1.10
C CYS A 149 12.30 -14.71 0.21
N GLY A 150 13.54 -15.15 0.30
CA GLY A 150 14.18 -15.40 1.60
C GLY A 150 14.44 -14.08 2.33
N LEU A 151 14.67 -14.16 3.63
CA LEU A 151 15.12 -13.03 4.44
C LEU A 151 16.61 -12.80 4.27
N ASN A 152 17.37 -13.91 4.33
CA ASN A 152 18.84 -13.90 4.35
C ASN A 152 19.46 -14.03 2.94
N PRO A 153 20.75 -13.65 2.78
CA PRO A 153 21.48 -13.90 1.53
C PRO A 153 21.37 -15.38 1.12
N HIS A 154 21.26 -15.61 -0.21
CA HIS A 154 21.11 -16.94 -0.78
C HIS A 154 19.95 -17.77 -0.21
N ALA A 155 18.88 -17.07 0.26
CA ALA A 155 17.74 -17.68 0.95
C ALA A 155 18.20 -18.63 2.11
N GLY A 156 19.14 -18.14 2.94
CA GLY A 156 19.65 -18.83 4.13
C GLY A 156 20.67 -19.92 3.87
N GLU A 157 20.89 -20.35 2.61
CA GLU A 157 21.85 -21.38 2.21
C GLU A 157 21.86 -22.62 3.16
N ASN A 158 20.69 -23.25 3.32
CA ASN A 158 20.47 -24.39 4.23
C ASN A 158 20.84 -24.09 5.70
N GLY A 159 20.46 -22.89 6.17
CA GLY A 159 20.65 -22.46 7.56
C GLY A 159 22.06 -21.96 7.89
N ARG A 160 22.89 -21.67 6.87
CA ARG A 160 24.23 -21.09 7.07
C ARG A 160 24.18 -19.59 7.40
N PHE A 161 23.15 -18.90 6.93
CA PHE A 161 22.93 -17.48 7.19
C PHE A 161 21.66 -17.28 8.01
N GLY A 162 21.72 -16.35 8.96
CA GLY A 162 20.60 -16.05 9.85
C GLY A 162 20.37 -17.09 10.93
N ASN A 163 19.14 -17.17 11.41
CA ASN A 163 18.70 -18.10 12.46
C ASN A 163 17.73 -19.15 11.89
N ARG A 164 17.89 -19.52 10.62
CA ARG A 164 17.07 -20.48 9.89
C ARG A 164 15.64 -20.00 9.67
N GLU A 165 15.45 -18.69 9.45
CA GLU A 165 14.13 -18.10 9.22
C GLU A 165 13.45 -18.70 7.97
N GLU A 166 14.24 -19.05 6.95
CA GLU A 166 13.72 -19.69 5.73
C GLU A 166 13.09 -21.05 6.03
N GLU A 167 13.76 -21.89 6.80
CA GLU A 167 13.25 -23.24 7.12
C GLU A 167 12.17 -23.23 8.20
N LEU A 168 12.29 -22.34 9.20
CA LEU A 168 11.40 -22.34 10.35
C LEU A 168 10.14 -21.50 10.18
N LEU A 169 10.18 -20.46 9.34
CA LEU A 169 9.08 -19.51 9.18
C LEU A 169 8.57 -19.43 7.73
N ILE A 170 9.48 -19.21 6.75
CA ILE A 170 9.08 -18.90 5.38
C ILE A 170 8.58 -20.14 4.64
N LEU A 171 9.34 -21.22 4.66
CA LEU A 171 8.97 -22.48 3.98
C LEU A 171 7.66 -23.07 4.51
N PRO A 172 7.40 -23.15 5.82
CA PRO A 172 6.12 -23.62 6.35
C PRO A 172 4.93 -22.75 5.93
N ALA A 173 5.10 -21.42 5.83
CA ALA A 173 4.05 -20.52 5.34
C ALA A 173 3.75 -20.76 3.86
N ILE A 174 4.77 -20.95 3.02
CA ILE A 174 4.62 -21.31 1.60
C ILE A 174 3.89 -22.65 1.45
N GLU A 175 4.27 -23.65 2.23
CA GLU A 175 3.62 -24.98 2.17
C GLU A 175 2.15 -24.91 2.59
N LYS A 176 1.83 -24.10 3.62
CA LYS A 176 0.45 -23.85 4.03
C LYS A 176 -0.35 -23.19 2.90
N ALA A 177 0.21 -22.24 2.19
CA ALA A 177 -0.43 -21.60 1.05
C ALA A 177 -0.65 -22.56 -0.14
N ARG A 178 0.36 -23.38 -0.46
CA ARG A 178 0.25 -24.42 -1.50
C ARG A 178 -0.86 -25.46 -1.20
N LYS A 179 -1.00 -25.87 0.06
CA LYS A 179 -2.09 -26.78 0.49
C LYS A 179 -3.48 -26.17 0.29
N ARG A 180 -3.58 -24.85 0.23
CA ARG A 180 -4.82 -24.12 -0.08
C ARG A 180 -5.02 -23.90 -1.58
N GLY A 181 -4.11 -24.36 -2.42
CA GLY A 181 -4.20 -24.26 -3.88
C GLY A 181 -3.58 -23.01 -4.48
N PHE A 182 -2.80 -22.23 -3.72
CA PHE A 182 -2.09 -21.04 -4.24
C PHE A 182 -0.85 -21.47 -5.01
N ASP A 183 -0.58 -20.81 -6.14
CA ASP A 183 0.65 -21.00 -6.93
C ASP A 183 1.79 -20.14 -6.35
N VAL A 184 2.54 -20.73 -5.44
CA VAL A 184 3.59 -20.04 -4.68
C VAL A 184 4.91 -20.77 -4.83
N THR A 185 5.94 -20.04 -5.26
CA THR A 185 7.33 -20.50 -5.38
C THR A 185 8.21 -19.78 -4.37
N GLY A 186 9.19 -20.49 -3.80
CA GLY A 186 10.15 -19.92 -2.85
C GLY A 186 10.49 -20.90 -1.71
N PRO A 187 11.29 -20.44 -0.71
CA PRO A 187 11.99 -19.15 -0.72
C PRO A 187 13.10 -19.08 -1.77
N VAL A 188 13.28 -17.91 -2.38
CA VAL A 188 14.35 -17.66 -3.35
C VAL A 188 15.27 -16.52 -2.90
N PRO A 189 16.53 -16.46 -3.34
CA PRO A 189 17.39 -15.33 -3.09
C PRO A 189 16.79 -14.03 -3.63
N ALA A 190 16.76 -12.98 -2.81
CA ALA A 190 16.13 -11.71 -3.18
C ALA A 190 16.82 -11.00 -4.36
N ASP A 191 18.12 -11.16 -4.50
CA ASP A 191 18.93 -10.60 -5.60
C ASP A 191 18.55 -11.16 -6.98
N THR A 192 17.94 -12.35 -7.05
CA THR A 192 17.48 -12.98 -8.29
C THR A 192 15.95 -12.83 -8.50
N ALA A 193 15.20 -12.50 -7.46
CA ALA A 193 13.74 -12.43 -7.50
C ALA A 193 13.20 -11.38 -8.50
N PHE A 194 13.94 -10.29 -8.72
CA PHE A 194 13.51 -9.16 -9.54
C PHE A 194 14.12 -9.10 -10.94
N THR A 195 14.83 -10.16 -11.35
CA THR A 195 15.39 -10.23 -12.69
C THR A 195 14.28 -10.18 -13.77
N PRO A 196 14.56 -9.67 -14.98
CA PRO A 196 13.57 -9.66 -16.06
C PRO A 196 12.95 -11.03 -16.35
N GLN A 197 13.73 -12.11 -16.15
CA GLN A 197 13.26 -13.47 -16.33
C GLN A 197 12.27 -13.89 -15.23
N SER A 198 12.53 -13.53 -13.98
CA SER A 198 11.61 -13.81 -12.85
C SER A 198 10.31 -13.03 -13.00
N ARG A 199 10.38 -11.74 -13.32
CA ARG A 199 9.21 -10.87 -13.53
C ARG A 199 8.29 -11.33 -14.68
N LYS A 200 8.80 -12.07 -15.67
CA LYS A 200 7.97 -12.68 -16.72
C LYS A 200 7.22 -13.94 -16.26
N LYS A 201 7.69 -14.57 -15.19
CA LYS A 201 7.13 -15.83 -14.69
C LYS A 201 6.15 -15.65 -13.54
N PHE A 202 6.34 -14.61 -12.74
CA PHE A 202 5.60 -14.38 -11.51
C PHE A 202 4.87 -13.04 -11.56
N ASP A 203 3.70 -13.00 -10.94
CA ASP A 203 2.81 -11.85 -10.92
C ASP A 203 3.11 -10.90 -9.76
N ALA A 204 3.65 -11.43 -8.66
CA ALA A 204 4.14 -10.64 -7.53
C ALA A 204 5.28 -11.30 -6.78
N VAL A 205 6.03 -10.48 -6.05
CA VAL A 205 7.09 -10.88 -5.13
C VAL A 205 6.65 -10.55 -3.69
N ILE A 206 6.71 -11.54 -2.81
CA ILE A 206 6.50 -11.36 -1.36
C ILE A 206 7.85 -11.06 -0.72
N CYS A 207 7.97 -9.87 -0.13
CA CYS A 207 9.19 -9.34 0.45
C CYS A 207 9.12 -9.39 1.98
N MET A 208 10.20 -9.80 2.63
CA MET A 208 10.25 -9.90 4.08
C MET A 208 10.35 -8.54 4.76
N TYR A 209 10.98 -7.56 4.10
CA TYR A 209 11.17 -6.20 4.63
C TYR A 209 11.07 -5.14 3.54
N HIS A 210 10.93 -3.88 3.96
CA HIS A 210 10.64 -2.72 3.12
C HIS A 210 11.57 -2.60 1.91
N ASP A 211 12.88 -2.46 2.11
CA ASP A 211 13.81 -2.15 1.01
C ASP A 211 14.06 -3.34 0.08
N GLN A 212 13.75 -4.57 0.52
CA GLN A 212 13.83 -5.75 -0.32
C GLN A 212 12.96 -5.64 -1.58
N GLY A 213 11.81 -4.97 -1.49
CA GLY A 213 10.90 -4.77 -2.61
C GLY A 213 10.85 -3.32 -3.11
N HIS A 214 10.96 -2.31 -2.22
CA HIS A 214 10.87 -0.91 -2.64
C HIS A 214 12.02 -0.46 -3.52
N ILE A 215 13.25 -0.93 -3.24
CA ILE A 215 14.40 -0.60 -4.10
C ILE A 215 14.17 -1.08 -5.54
N PRO A 216 13.91 -2.38 -5.80
CA PRO A 216 13.71 -2.83 -7.17
C PRO A 216 12.46 -2.25 -7.84
N ILE A 217 11.33 -2.11 -7.13
CA ILE A 217 10.13 -1.56 -7.77
C ILE A 217 10.31 -0.09 -8.14
N LYS A 218 11.00 0.71 -7.32
CA LYS A 218 11.31 2.10 -7.64
C LYS A 218 12.32 2.24 -8.77
N MET A 219 13.23 1.32 -8.92
CA MET A 219 14.13 1.29 -10.08
C MET A 219 13.40 0.96 -11.40
N ILE A 220 12.31 0.18 -11.34
CA ILE A 220 11.60 -0.32 -12.51
C ILE A 220 10.38 0.54 -12.86
N ALA A 221 9.66 1.05 -11.87
CA ALA A 221 8.33 1.62 -12.02
C ALA A 221 8.09 2.88 -11.14
N PHE A 222 9.09 3.73 -10.97
CA PHE A 222 9.04 4.89 -10.07
C PHE A 222 7.85 5.83 -10.34
N ASP A 223 7.56 6.07 -11.61
CA ASP A 223 6.55 7.01 -12.11
C ASP A 223 5.13 6.41 -12.16
N ARG A 224 4.98 5.08 -12.03
CA ARG A 224 3.72 4.37 -12.25
C ARG A 224 3.31 3.39 -11.15
N ALA A 225 4.16 3.17 -10.16
CA ALA A 225 3.81 2.34 -9.01
C ALA A 225 2.71 2.98 -8.17
N VAL A 226 1.80 2.15 -7.70
CA VAL A 226 0.66 2.51 -6.86
C VAL A 226 0.78 1.76 -5.54
N ASN A 227 0.64 2.46 -4.44
CA ASN A 227 0.53 1.83 -3.14
C ASN A 227 -0.92 1.38 -2.91
N VAL A 228 -1.11 0.11 -2.59
CA VAL A 228 -2.40 -0.50 -2.26
C VAL A 228 -2.34 -1.06 -0.84
N THR A 229 -3.33 -0.78 -0.03
CA THR A 229 -3.47 -1.43 1.28
C THR A 229 -4.41 -2.62 1.11
N LEU A 230 -3.86 -3.82 1.18
CA LEU A 230 -4.61 -5.08 1.11
C LEU A 230 -5.21 -5.43 2.46
N GLY A 231 -6.34 -6.17 2.44
CA GLY A 231 -7.01 -6.64 3.64
C GLY A 231 -7.89 -5.60 4.33
N LEU A 232 -8.02 -4.39 3.78
CA LEU A 232 -9.04 -3.45 4.24
C LEU A 232 -10.43 -3.86 3.75
N SER A 233 -11.44 -3.62 4.55
CA SER A 233 -12.86 -3.73 4.19
C SER A 233 -13.30 -2.68 3.16
N ALA A 234 -12.35 -1.96 2.58
CA ALA A 234 -12.54 -0.93 1.58
C ALA A 234 -11.39 -0.92 0.57
N ILE A 235 -11.68 -0.57 -0.67
CA ILE A 235 -10.63 -0.33 -1.68
C ILE A 235 -9.87 0.95 -1.29
N ARG A 236 -8.57 0.82 -1.06
CA ARG A 236 -7.70 1.96 -0.83
C ARG A 236 -6.44 1.87 -1.68
N THR A 237 -6.26 2.86 -2.55
CA THR A 237 -5.04 3.08 -3.32
C THR A 237 -4.41 4.42 -2.98
N SER A 238 -3.13 4.58 -3.26
CA SER A 238 -2.39 5.80 -2.96
C SER A 238 -1.26 6.00 -3.96
N VAL A 239 -0.85 7.24 -4.12
CA VAL A 239 0.41 7.57 -4.81
C VAL A 239 1.61 7.01 -4.03
N ASP A 240 2.73 6.80 -4.72
CA ASP A 240 4.00 6.30 -4.15
C ASP A 240 5.05 7.41 -3.96
N HIS A 241 4.65 8.66 -3.92
CA HIS A 241 5.55 9.80 -3.66
C HIS A 241 5.20 10.52 -2.36
N GLY A 242 6.12 11.33 -1.85
CA GLY A 242 5.92 12.16 -0.66
C GLY A 242 5.20 13.48 -0.96
N THR A 243 5.12 14.35 0.05
CA THR A 243 4.41 15.64 -0.02
C THR A 243 5.08 16.70 -0.89
N ALA A 244 6.33 16.50 -1.31
CA ALA A 244 7.04 17.35 -2.26
C ALA A 244 6.91 18.87 -1.97
N PHE A 245 7.26 19.26 -0.75
CA PHE A 245 7.12 20.63 -0.25
C PHE A 245 7.88 21.67 -1.08
N ASP A 246 8.99 21.26 -1.70
CA ASP A 246 9.82 22.07 -2.58
C ASP A 246 9.11 22.58 -3.84
N ILE A 247 8.11 21.85 -4.31
CA ILE A 247 7.30 22.23 -5.48
C ILE A 247 5.85 22.59 -5.13
N ALA A 248 5.53 22.76 -3.82
CA ALA A 248 4.18 23.09 -3.38
C ALA A 248 3.65 24.37 -4.06
N TRP A 249 2.46 24.32 -4.67
CA TRP A 249 1.77 25.41 -5.39
C TRP A 249 2.52 25.98 -6.61
N THR A 250 3.58 25.31 -7.08
CA THR A 250 4.31 25.78 -8.28
C THR A 250 3.73 25.29 -9.60
N GLY A 251 2.76 24.35 -9.56
CA GLY A 251 2.18 23.70 -10.75
C GLY A 251 3.11 22.66 -11.41
N LYS A 252 4.21 22.25 -10.75
CA LYS A 252 5.20 21.31 -11.29
C LYS A 252 4.98 19.84 -10.89
N ALA A 253 3.97 19.55 -10.07
CA ALA A 253 3.71 18.20 -9.62
C ALA A 253 3.31 17.30 -10.80
N ASP A 254 3.92 16.12 -10.88
CA ASP A 254 3.53 15.08 -11.84
C ASP A 254 2.34 14.28 -11.28
N PRO A 255 1.17 14.27 -11.93
CA PRO A 255 -0.01 13.53 -11.47
C PRO A 255 -0.02 12.06 -11.93
N GLY A 256 1.03 11.54 -12.57
CA GLY A 256 1.06 10.22 -13.18
C GLY A 256 0.69 9.11 -12.20
N SER A 257 1.32 9.06 -11.05
CA SER A 257 1.03 8.08 -9.99
C SER A 257 -0.42 8.19 -9.47
N LEU A 258 -0.96 9.41 -9.33
CA LEU A 258 -2.36 9.61 -8.94
C LEU A 258 -3.33 9.03 -9.98
N PHE A 259 -3.10 9.26 -11.27
CA PHE A 259 -3.93 8.68 -12.32
C PHE A 259 -3.89 7.15 -12.32
N GLN A 260 -2.74 6.55 -12.06
CA GLN A 260 -2.64 5.09 -11.92
C GLN A 260 -3.40 4.59 -10.68
N ALA A 261 -3.30 5.29 -9.55
CA ALA A 261 -4.04 4.96 -8.34
C ALA A 261 -5.56 5.01 -8.56
N VAL A 262 -6.06 6.05 -9.24
CA VAL A 262 -7.48 6.18 -9.61
C VAL A 262 -7.92 5.05 -10.53
N ARG A 263 -7.14 4.74 -11.57
CA ARG A 263 -7.46 3.65 -12.52
C ARG A 263 -7.54 2.30 -11.83
N LEU A 264 -6.59 2.01 -10.95
CA LEU A 264 -6.58 0.76 -10.21
C LEU A 264 -7.78 0.64 -9.26
N ALA A 265 -8.09 1.69 -8.49
CA ALA A 265 -9.26 1.71 -7.63
C ALA A 265 -10.56 1.52 -8.41
N ALA A 266 -10.72 2.20 -9.55
CA ALA A 266 -11.89 2.07 -10.42
C ALA A 266 -12.02 0.67 -11.05
N ASN A 267 -10.91 -0.02 -11.32
CA ASN A 267 -10.95 -1.40 -11.81
C ASN A 267 -11.37 -2.35 -10.69
N LEU A 268 -10.81 -2.22 -9.50
CA LEU A 268 -11.17 -3.02 -8.33
C LEU A 268 -12.65 -2.85 -7.96
N SER A 269 -13.20 -1.63 -8.03
CA SER A 269 -14.60 -1.38 -7.68
C SER A 269 -15.60 -2.07 -8.62
N LYS A 270 -15.23 -2.33 -9.87
CA LYS A 270 -16.07 -3.08 -10.83
C LYS A 270 -16.08 -4.59 -10.55
N THR A 271 -15.03 -5.10 -9.93
CA THR A 271 -14.87 -6.54 -9.68
C THR A 271 -15.52 -6.95 -8.35
N VAL A 272 -15.65 -6.01 -7.41
CA VAL A 272 -16.25 -6.26 -6.08
C VAL A 272 -17.79 -6.12 -6.10
N LYS A 273 -18.36 -5.45 -7.11
CA LYS A 273 -19.81 -5.38 -7.37
C LYS A 273 -20.28 -6.58 -8.19
#